data_e40dd9d8d134089ad2f14ca4e11591f3
#
_entry.id   e40dd9d8d134089ad2f14ca4e11591f3
#
_cell.length_a   1.000
_cell.length_b   1.000
_cell.length_c   1.000
_cell.angle_alpha   90.00
_cell.angle_beta   90.00
_cell.angle_gamma   90.00
#
_symmetry.space_group_name_H-M   'P 1'
#
loop_
_entity.id
_entity.type
_entity.pdbx_description
1 polymer ?
#
loop_
_entity_poly.entity_id
_entity_poly.type
_entity_poly.pdbx_seq_one_letter_code
_entity_poly.pdbx_strand_id
1 'polypeptide(L)'
;MKRFVLGMTTALAATVSATPADSCAVKNSKVEVFLGAELHYRDIYFNKMYEVLVNLSPGVKWHLGRKWMFAAQALVPIYNDYGARYKKVRLNMAVLSKEWAWKRRNFLKVSGGLFGMERYGLDAKWMWTPAKWFATEAQVGWTGFCSMAAGWEASTMERFSALAGIRFYIPKYDTEFQIRGGRFLYEDNGVQAEAMRHFKHCTVGVYAQYTDVGGENGGFKVVVMIPQVKAGNKKVCIRPASNFRLTYNIEGQRMGAKMYPTDPEENEQDGWFDSEEMTWGAKGGRP
;
A
#
# COMPACT_ATOMS: atom_id res chain seq x y z
N MET A 1 6.98 -17.66 26.54
CA MET A 1 6.18 -16.63 25.87
C MET A 1 6.58 -15.17 26.17
N LYS A 2 6.88 -14.78 27.42
CA LYS A 2 7.29 -13.39 27.76
C LYS A 2 8.65 -12.92 27.20
N ARG A 3 9.55 -13.82 26.80
CA ARG A 3 10.89 -13.45 26.29
C ARG A 3 10.95 -13.10 24.80
N PHE A 4 9.95 -13.46 24.00
CA PHE A 4 9.94 -13.21 22.56
C PHE A 4 9.47 -11.79 22.19
N VAL A 5 8.54 -11.25 22.96
CA VAL A 5 8.04 -9.86 22.75
C VAL A 5 9.10 -8.82 23.12
N LEU A 6 9.95 -9.14 24.12
CA LEU A 6 11.01 -8.21 24.55
C LEU A 6 12.19 -8.15 23.56
N GLY A 7 12.41 -9.21 22.79
CA GLY A 7 13.48 -9.27 21.79
C GLY A 7 13.20 -8.46 20.50
N MET A 8 11.93 -8.30 20.15
CA MET A 8 11.56 -7.50 18.96
C MET A 8 11.61 -5.99 19.21
N THR A 9 11.34 -5.55 20.43
CA THR A 9 11.40 -4.13 20.79
C THR A 9 12.84 -3.59 20.89
N THR A 10 13.81 -4.43 21.22
CA THR A 10 15.22 -4.00 21.33
C THR A 10 15.95 -3.96 19.98
N ALA A 11 15.51 -4.70 18.97
CA ALA A 11 16.12 -4.67 17.64
C ALA A 11 15.74 -3.42 16.81
N LEU A 12 14.62 -2.75 17.16
CA LEU A 12 14.22 -1.51 16.50
C LEU A 12 14.84 -0.23 17.09
N ALA A 13 15.54 -0.34 18.21
CA ALA A 13 16.17 0.78 18.91
C ALA A 13 17.65 1.01 18.55
N ALA A 14 18.14 0.40 17.47
CA ALA A 14 19.42 0.81 16.89
C ALA A 14 19.24 2.21 16.31
N THR A 15 19.60 3.21 17.11
CA THR A 15 19.67 4.61 16.75
C THR A 15 20.56 4.81 15.53
N VAL A 16 19.97 4.79 14.36
CA VAL A 16 20.60 5.35 13.17
C VAL A 16 20.40 6.86 13.27
N SER A 17 21.39 7.54 13.83
CA SER A 17 21.59 8.97 13.66
C SER A 17 22.00 9.20 12.20
N ALA A 18 21.07 9.01 11.26
CA ALA A 18 21.24 9.44 9.88
C ALA A 18 20.92 10.93 9.85
N THR A 19 21.94 11.76 9.77
CA THR A 19 21.83 13.11 9.24
C THR A 19 21.03 13.08 7.95
N PRO A 20 20.14 14.04 7.69
CA PRO A 20 19.44 14.13 6.42
C PRO A 20 20.43 14.56 5.32
N ALA A 21 21.26 13.62 4.88
CA ALA A 21 22.18 13.84 3.78
C ALA A 21 21.46 13.58 2.47
N ASP A 22 21.33 14.65 1.71
CA ASP A 22 21.14 14.69 0.25
C ASP A 22 20.11 13.73 -0.37
N SER A 23 18.84 14.00 -0.10
CA SER A 23 17.73 13.41 -0.86
C SER A 23 17.71 13.84 -2.34
N CYS A 24 18.58 14.73 -2.76
CA CYS A 24 18.56 15.37 -4.08
C CYS A 24 19.27 14.58 -5.20
N ALA A 25 20.26 13.75 -4.87
CA ALA A 25 21.07 13.08 -5.91
C ALA A 25 20.41 11.87 -6.56
N VAL A 26 19.40 11.28 -5.95
CA VAL A 26 18.77 10.01 -6.38
C VAL A 26 17.39 10.21 -7.02
N LYS A 27 16.88 11.42 -7.07
CA LYS A 27 15.55 11.73 -7.64
C LYS A 27 15.41 11.37 -9.14
N ASN A 28 16.49 10.98 -9.80
CA ASN A 28 16.55 10.69 -11.23
C ASN A 28 17.17 9.32 -11.58
N SER A 29 17.23 8.37 -10.64
CA SER A 29 17.69 7.03 -10.99
C SER A 29 16.66 6.32 -11.87
N LYS A 30 17.15 5.64 -12.91
CA LYS A 30 16.28 4.91 -13.82
C LYS A 30 15.71 3.65 -13.19
N VAL A 31 16.45 3.01 -12.28
CA VAL A 31 16.07 1.79 -11.60
C VAL A 31 16.25 2.00 -10.10
N GLU A 32 15.21 1.73 -9.34
CA GLU A 32 15.25 1.70 -7.89
C GLU A 32 15.04 0.26 -7.41
N VAL A 33 15.99 -0.25 -6.65
CA VAL A 33 15.87 -1.53 -5.96
C VAL A 33 15.60 -1.23 -4.49
N PHE A 34 14.54 -1.80 -3.94
CA PHE A 34 14.20 -1.57 -2.55
C PHE A 34 13.98 -2.87 -1.79
N LEU A 35 14.21 -2.83 -0.48
CA LEU A 35 13.93 -3.92 0.43
C LEU A 35 12.93 -3.45 1.47
N GLY A 36 11.78 -4.11 1.50
CA GLY A 36 10.72 -3.91 2.47
C GLY A 36 10.50 -5.13 3.35
N ALA A 37 9.58 -4.99 4.29
CA ALA A 37 9.05 -6.07 5.09
C ALA A 37 7.54 -5.94 5.18
N GLU A 38 6.84 -7.07 5.21
CA GLU A 38 5.40 -7.15 5.39
C GLU A 38 5.09 -7.99 6.63
N LEU A 39 4.19 -7.51 7.44
CA LEU A 39 3.65 -8.21 8.60
C LEU A 39 2.15 -8.41 8.41
N HIS A 40 1.75 -9.65 8.40
CA HIS A 40 0.34 -10.03 8.41
C HIS A 40 0.06 -10.78 9.70
N TYR A 41 -1.08 -10.52 10.30
CA TYR A 41 -1.55 -11.27 11.45
C TYR A 41 -3.04 -11.58 11.29
N ARG A 42 -3.46 -12.66 11.90
CA ARG A 42 -4.82 -13.16 11.86
C ARG A 42 -5.21 -13.67 13.23
N ASP A 43 -6.33 -13.19 13.76
CA ASP A 43 -6.90 -13.70 14.99
C ASP A 43 -7.66 -15.00 14.72
N ILE A 44 -7.38 -16.03 15.51
CA ILE A 44 -8.10 -17.31 15.47
C ILE A 44 -8.67 -17.55 16.86
N TYR A 45 -9.99 -17.48 16.99
CA TYR A 45 -10.69 -17.46 18.26
C TYR A 45 -10.63 -18.75 19.09
N PHE A 46 -10.25 -19.90 18.54
CA PHE A 46 -10.43 -21.19 19.24
C PHE A 46 -9.16 -21.98 19.57
N ASN A 47 -8.06 -21.84 18.88
CA ASN A 47 -6.86 -22.64 19.11
C ASN A 47 -5.55 -21.84 19.30
N LYS A 48 -5.44 -20.66 18.75
CA LYS A 48 -4.32 -19.75 18.92
C LYS A 48 -4.87 -18.34 19.03
N MET A 49 -4.26 -17.52 19.89
CA MET A 49 -4.68 -16.12 20.00
C MET A 49 -4.44 -15.33 18.69
N TYR A 50 -3.40 -15.69 17.95
CA TYR A 50 -3.10 -15.09 16.64
C TYR A 50 -2.11 -15.95 15.85
N GLU A 51 -2.17 -15.86 14.54
CA GLU A 51 -1.17 -16.36 13.60
C GLU A 51 -0.44 -15.18 12.97
N VAL A 52 0.83 -15.35 12.72
CA VAL A 52 1.71 -14.31 12.18
C VAL A 52 2.40 -14.81 10.92
N LEU A 53 2.46 -13.94 9.91
CA LEU A 53 3.24 -14.13 8.70
C LEU A 53 4.16 -12.91 8.52
N VAL A 54 5.46 -13.15 8.49
CA VAL A 54 6.47 -12.12 8.21
C VAL A 54 7.18 -12.45 6.93
N ASN A 55 7.13 -11.53 5.98
CA ASN A 55 7.82 -11.63 4.70
C ASN A 55 8.85 -10.50 4.57
N LEU A 56 10.01 -10.81 3.95
CA LEU A 56 10.78 -9.78 3.26
C LEU A 56 10.14 -9.54 1.89
N SER A 57 10.10 -8.28 1.49
CA SER A 57 9.50 -7.85 0.23
C SER A 57 10.49 -7.05 -0.62
N PRO A 58 11.53 -7.73 -1.20
CA PRO A 58 12.39 -7.09 -2.17
C PRO A 58 11.62 -6.71 -3.42
N GLY A 59 11.90 -5.51 -3.94
CA GLY A 59 11.24 -5.03 -5.14
C GLY A 59 12.13 -4.14 -5.99
N VAL A 60 11.64 -3.86 -7.19
CA VAL A 60 12.27 -3.00 -8.17
C VAL A 60 11.23 -2.06 -8.78
N LYS A 61 11.58 -0.79 -8.92
CA LYS A 61 10.84 0.19 -9.73
C LYS A 61 11.74 0.66 -10.86
N TRP A 62 11.28 0.54 -12.08
CA TRP A 62 12.01 0.95 -13.27
C TRP A 62 11.25 2.05 -14.00
N HIS A 63 11.83 3.24 -14.00
CA HIS A 63 11.31 4.42 -14.69
C HIS A 63 11.72 4.38 -16.18
N LEU A 64 10.78 3.95 -17.03
CA LEU A 64 10.99 3.74 -18.46
C LEU A 64 10.96 5.06 -19.27
N GLY A 65 10.70 6.19 -18.61
CA GLY A 65 10.55 7.51 -19.25
C GLY A 65 9.12 7.77 -19.73
N ARG A 66 8.83 9.02 -20.10
CA ARG A 66 7.49 9.46 -20.51
C ARG A 66 6.37 9.09 -19.53
N LYS A 67 6.69 9.04 -18.21
CA LYS A 67 5.81 8.66 -17.11
C LYS A 67 5.34 7.19 -17.16
N TRP A 68 6.07 6.33 -17.85
CA TRP A 68 5.93 4.89 -17.73
C TRP A 68 6.79 4.36 -16.59
N MET A 69 6.23 3.48 -15.80
CA MET A 69 6.92 2.81 -14.69
C MET A 69 6.57 1.31 -14.72
N PHE A 70 7.60 0.48 -14.60
CA PHE A 70 7.44 -0.93 -14.29
C PHE A 70 7.85 -1.17 -12.85
N ALA A 71 7.02 -1.86 -12.10
CA ALA A 71 7.31 -2.23 -10.72
C ALA A 71 7.11 -3.73 -10.51
N ALA A 72 8.05 -4.37 -9.81
CA ALA A 72 7.92 -5.77 -9.44
C ALA A 72 8.36 -5.97 -7.99
N GLN A 73 7.72 -6.92 -7.30
CA GLN A 73 8.00 -7.27 -5.91
C GLN A 73 7.85 -8.77 -5.71
N ALA A 74 8.79 -9.36 -4.99
CA ALA A 74 8.70 -10.74 -4.53
C ALA A 74 8.47 -10.79 -3.01
N LEU A 75 7.87 -11.87 -2.52
CA LEU A 75 7.73 -12.16 -1.10
C LEU A 75 8.59 -13.34 -0.73
N VAL A 76 9.46 -13.14 0.26
CA VAL A 76 10.34 -14.16 0.85
C VAL A 76 9.88 -14.39 2.28
N PRO A 77 9.20 -15.51 2.60
CA PRO A 77 8.71 -15.78 3.94
C PRO A 77 9.87 -16.02 4.91
N ILE A 78 9.90 -15.26 6.02
CA ILE A 78 10.87 -15.45 7.11
C ILE A 78 10.21 -16.22 8.25
N TYR A 79 8.99 -15.86 8.60
CA TYR A 79 8.22 -16.51 9.63
C TYR A 79 6.80 -16.74 9.12
N ASN A 80 6.25 -17.95 9.32
CA ASN A 80 4.98 -18.34 8.73
C ASN A 80 4.20 -19.30 9.62
N ASP A 81 3.12 -18.80 10.22
CA ASP A 81 2.08 -19.59 10.91
C ASP A 81 0.86 -19.87 10.02
N TYR A 82 0.75 -19.24 8.83
CA TYR A 82 -0.41 -19.34 7.95
C TYR A 82 -0.53 -20.66 7.18
N GLY A 83 0.51 -21.53 7.27
CA GLY A 83 0.50 -22.86 6.67
C GLY A 83 1.38 -23.02 5.43
N ALA A 84 1.30 -24.21 4.83
CA ALA A 84 2.23 -24.62 3.76
C ALA A 84 2.19 -23.77 2.50
N ARG A 85 1.02 -23.19 2.17
CA ARG A 85 0.81 -22.33 1.01
C ARG A 85 1.76 -21.12 1.00
N TYR A 86 2.08 -20.56 2.15
CA TYR A 86 2.87 -19.33 2.28
C TYR A 86 4.35 -19.57 2.57
N LYS A 87 4.84 -20.82 2.48
CA LYS A 87 6.23 -21.17 2.77
C LYS A 87 7.21 -20.91 1.63
N LYS A 88 6.71 -20.70 0.40
CA LYS A 88 7.56 -20.54 -0.79
C LYS A 88 7.76 -19.06 -1.12
N VAL A 89 8.95 -18.77 -1.68
CA VAL A 89 9.19 -17.48 -2.34
C VAL A 89 8.24 -17.37 -3.52
N ARG A 90 7.59 -16.21 -3.64
CA ARG A 90 6.61 -15.97 -4.70
C ARG A 90 6.67 -14.54 -5.23
N LEU A 91 6.31 -14.37 -6.47
CA LEU A 91 6.09 -13.04 -7.05
C LEU A 91 4.78 -12.48 -6.49
N ASN A 92 4.83 -11.29 -5.91
CA ASN A 92 3.67 -10.60 -5.36
C ASN A 92 3.05 -9.65 -6.39
N MET A 93 3.92 -8.91 -7.09
CA MET A 93 3.51 -7.91 -8.07
C MET A 93 4.44 -7.91 -9.27
N ALA A 94 3.88 -7.60 -10.46
CA ALA A 94 4.60 -7.22 -11.67
C ALA A 94 3.68 -6.33 -12.50
N VAL A 95 3.83 -5.02 -12.36
CA VAL A 95 2.88 -4.00 -12.84
C VAL A 95 3.57 -3.04 -13.78
N LEU A 96 2.99 -2.83 -14.94
CA LEU A 96 3.33 -1.73 -15.83
C LEU A 96 2.27 -0.64 -15.67
N SER A 97 2.71 0.57 -15.35
CA SER A 97 1.82 1.71 -15.15
C SER A 97 2.24 2.92 -15.97
N LYS A 98 1.28 3.74 -16.28
CA LYS A 98 1.50 5.05 -16.92
C LYS A 98 0.68 6.10 -16.22
N GLU A 99 1.31 7.25 -15.99
CA GLU A 99 0.69 8.39 -15.34
C GLU A 99 0.53 9.54 -16.32
N TRP A 100 -0.57 10.26 -16.18
CA TRP A 100 -0.83 11.51 -16.87
C TRP A 100 -1.20 12.56 -15.84
N ALA A 101 -0.64 13.74 -15.98
CA ALA A 101 -0.98 14.92 -15.21
C ALA A 101 -1.39 16.03 -16.16
N TRP A 102 -2.57 16.62 -15.93
CA TRP A 102 -3.09 17.73 -16.72
C TRP A 102 -3.17 19.01 -15.89
N LYS A 103 -3.48 20.10 -16.57
CA LYS A 103 -3.76 21.38 -15.90
C LYS A 103 -4.85 21.21 -14.84
N ARG A 104 -4.83 22.05 -13.80
CA ARG A 104 -5.77 22.05 -12.67
C ARG A 104 -5.68 20.81 -11.77
N ARG A 105 -4.47 20.24 -11.63
CA ARG A 105 -4.18 19.13 -10.71
C ARG A 105 -5.08 17.92 -10.94
N ASN A 106 -5.27 17.55 -12.18
CA ASN A 106 -5.89 16.29 -12.56
C ASN A 106 -4.82 15.26 -12.85
N PHE A 107 -5.00 14.07 -12.32
CA PHE A 107 -4.08 12.95 -12.45
C PHE A 107 -4.85 11.70 -12.84
N LEU A 108 -4.28 10.93 -13.73
CA LEU A 108 -4.77 9.61 -14.11
C LEU A 108 -3.60 8.64 -14.12
N LYS A 109 -3.75 7.50 -13.48
CA LYS A 109 -2.82 6.37 -13.54
C LYS A 109 -3.57 5.17 -14.10
N VAL A 110 -3.03 4.58 -15.14
CA VAL A 110 -3.51 3.30 -15.68
C VAL A 110 -2.42 2.27 -15.46
N SER A 111 -2.80 1.14 -14.90
CA SER A 111 -1.91 0.05 -14.52
C SER A 111 -2.41 -1.26 -15.10
N GLY A 112 -1.50 -2.13 -15.51
CA GLY A 112 -1.82 -3.45 -15.98
C GLY A 112 -0.74 -4.45 -15.57
N GLY A 113 -1.14 -5.65 -15.22
CA GLY A 113 -0.23 -6.72 -14.83
C GLY A 113 -0.70 -7.54 -13.64
N LEU A 114 0.25 -8.05 -12.88
CA LEU A 114 0.00 -8.78 -11.64
C LEU A 114 0.03 -7.80 -10.47
N PHE A 115 -1.10 -7.64 -9.82
CA PHE A 115 -1.33 -6.78 -8.68
C PHE A 115 -1.16 -7.54 -7.36
N GLY A 116 -1.10 -6.82 -6.24
CA GLY A 116 -1.14 -7.43 -4.92
C GLY A 116 -2.44 -8.20 -4.65
N MET A 117 -2.48 -8.92 -3.54
CA MET A 117 -3.62 -9.78 -3.15
C MET A 117 -3.94 -10.87 -4.18
N GLU A 118 -2.93 -11.37 -4.89
CA GLU A 118 -3.09 -12.45 -5.89
C GLU A 118 -4.10 -12.07 -7.00
N ARG A 119 -4.04 -10.82 -7.51
CA ARG A 119 -4.88 -10.31 -8.57
C ARG A 119 -4.07 -10.02 -9.84
N TYR A 120 -4.69 -10.12 -11.01
CA TYR A 120 -4.12 -9.65 -12.27
C TYR A 120 -5.20 -8.95 -13.09
N GLY A 121 -4.81 -8.03 -13.95
CA GLY A 121 -5.77 -7.35 -14.82
C GLY A 121 -5.39 -5.92 -15.15
N LEU A 122 -6.40 -5.08 -15.24
CA LEU A 122 -6.30 -3.65 -15.56
C LEU A 122 -6.93 -2.82 -14.44
N ASP A 123 -6.31 -1.68 -14.15
CA ASP A 123 -6.77 -0.71 -13.16
C ASP A 123 -6.56 0.71 -13.67
N ALA A 124 -7.50 1.59 -13.39
CA ALA A 124 -7.42 3.01 -13.68
C ALA A 124 -7.82 3.82 -12.45
N LYS A 125 -6.92 4.68 -11.99
CA LYS A 125 -7.12 5.59 -10.87
C LYS A 125 -7.09 7.02 -11.36
N TRP A 126 -8.09 7.79 -10.99
CA TRP A 126 -8.19 9.20 -11.29
C TRP A 126 -8.29 10.01 -10.01
N MET A 127 -7.62 11.15 -9.96
CA MET A 127 -7.69 12.10 -8.86
C MET A 127 -7.73 13.53 -9.39
N TRP A 128 -8.58 14.34 -8.82
CA TRP A 128 -8.65 15.77 -9.04
C TRP A 128 -8.55 16.53 -7.72
N THR A 129 -7.59 17.45 -7.66
CA THR A 129 -7.27 18.24 -6.47
C THR A 129 -7.51 19.73 -6.76
N PRO A 130 -8.76 20.21 -6.76
CA PRO A 130 -9.06 21.63 -7.06
C PRO A 130 -8.49 22.59 -6.02
N ALA A 131 -8.35 22.15 -4.79
CA ALA A 131 -7.80 22.92 -3.67
C ALA A 131 -6.79 22.10 -2.88
N LYS A 132 -5.92 22.76 -2.09
CA LYS A 132 -4.93 22.08 -1.23
C LYS A 132 -5.54 21.29 -0.08
N TRP A 133 -6.80 21.49 0.21
CA TRP A 133 -7.54 20.87 1.30
C TRP A 133 -8.64 19.90 0.83
N PHE A 134 -8.83 19.76 -0.49
CA PHE A 134 -9.89 18.94 -1.06
C PHE A 134 -9.43 18.19 -2.30
N ALA A 135 -9.78 16.92 -2.40
CA ALA A 135 -9.65 16.12 -3.61
C ALA A 135 -10.85 15.22 -3.81
N THR A 136 -11.11 14.91 -5.06
CA THR A 136 -12.02 13.84 -5.48
C THR A 136 -11.22 12.76 -6.19
N GLU A 137 -11.70 11.54 -6.08
CA GLU A 137 -10.98 10.38 -6.58
C GLU A 137 -11.95 9.34 -7.16
N ALA A 138 -11.48 8.58 -8.13
CA ALA A 138 -12.21 7.44 -8.67
C ALA A 138 -11.21 6.34 -9.06
N GLN A 139 -11.63 5.10 -8.85
CA GLN A 139 -10.87 3.93 -9.26
C GLN A 139 -11.79 2.95 -9.96
N VAL A 140 -11.36 2.40 -11.07
CA VAL A 140 -12.05 1.35 -11.81
C VAL A 140 -11.07 0.24 -12.11
N GLY A 141 -11.42 -0.99 -11.75
CA GLY A 141 -10.59 -2.16 -11.95
C GLY A 141 -11.35 -3.32 -12.57
N TRP A 142 -10.68 -4.04 -13.43
CA TRP A 142 -11.17 -5.30 -13.98
C TRP A 142 -10.10 -6.36 -13.82
N THR A 143 -10.37 -7.35 -12.95
CA THR A 143 -9.32 -8.27 -12.48
C THR A 143 -9.79 -9.72 -12.42
N GLY A 144 -8.82 -10.63 -12.54
CA GLY A 144 -8.93 -12.05 -12.23
C GLY A 144 -8.06 -12.44 -11.06
N PHE A 145 -8.24 -13.63 -10.53
CA PHE A 145 -7.38 -14.22 -9.52
C PHE A 145 -6.15 -14.84 -10.18
N CYS A 146 -4.96 -14.62 -9.59
CA CYS A 146 -3.72 -15.27 -10.01
C CYS A 146 -2.82 -15.52 -8.81
N SER A 147 -2.60 -16.77 -8.46
CA SER A 147 -1.75 -17.17 -7.34
C SER A 147 -0.56 -18.01 -7.80
N MET A 148 0.58 -17.77 -7.17
CA MET A 148 1.80 -18.59 -7.32
C MET A 148 2.15 -19.31 -6.01
N ALA A 149 1.30 -19.28 -5.01
CA ALA A 149 1.61 -19.80 -3.68
C ALA A 149 1.68 -21.33 -3.62
N ALA A 150 0.79 -22.02 -4.32
CA ALA A 150 0.77 -23.50 -4.37
C ALA A 150 1.13 -24.08 -5.74
N GLY A 151 1.22 -23.24 -6.75
CA GLY A 151 1.43 -23.50 -8.15
C GLY A 151 0.89 -22.31 -8.95
N TRP A 152 0.97 -22.36 -10.27
CA TRP A 152 0.32 -21.33 -11.09
C TRP A 152 -1.18 -21.63 -11.16
N GLU A 153 -1.97 -20.77 -10.52
CA GLU A 153 -3.43 -20.82 -10.56
C GLU A 153 -3.93 -19.46 -11.08
N ALA A 154 -4.77 -19.45 -12.10
CA ALA A 154 -5.36 -18.24 -12.62
C ALA A 154 -6.83 -18.47 -12.99
N SER A 155 -7.70 -17.51 -12.66
CA SER A 155 -9.08 -17.46 -13.14
C SER A 155 -9.19 -16.54 -14.36
N THR A 156 -10.35 -16.51 -14.97
CA THR A 156 -10.73 -15.48 -15.93
C THR A 156 -10.86 -14.11 -15.23
N MET A 157 -10.86 -13.01 -16.02
CA MET A 157 -11.10 -11.66 -15.51
C MET A 157 -12.60 -11.45 -15.26
N GLU A 158 -13.06 -11.77 -14.07
CA GLU A 158 -14.49 -11.78 -13.72
C GLU A 158 -14.86 -10.67 -12.73
N ARG A 159 -13.88 -10.12 -12.02
CA ARG A 159 -14.13 -9.14 -10.96
C ARG A 159 -14.02 -7.71 -11.47
N PHE A 160 -15.14 -7.01 -11.44
CA PHE A 160 -15.21 -5.59 -11.74
C PHE A 160 -15.38 -4.80 -10.44
N SER A 161 -14.52 -3.82 -10.22
CA SER A 161 -14.59 -2.88 -9.10
C SER A 161 -14.69 -1.45 -9.61
N ALA A 162 -15.47 -0.62 -8.92
CA ALA A 162 -15.62 0.80 -9.24
C ALA A 162 -15.88 1.58 -7.95
N LEU A 163 -14.97 2.46 -7.60
CA LEU A 163 -15.02 3.28 -6.40
C LEU A 163 -14.96 4.77 -6.76
N ALA A 164 -15.66 5.58 -6.01
CA ALA A 164 -15.53 7.02 -6.01
C ALA A 164 -15.37 7.53 -4.57
N GLY A 165 -14.64 8.61 -4.39
CA GLY A 165 -14.40 9.15 -3.07
C GLY A 165 -14.05 10.62 -3.06
N ILE A 166 -14.05 11.17 -1.86
CA ILE A 166 -13.65 12.54 -1.55
C ILE A 166 -12.66 12.52 -0.39
N ARG A 167 -11.75 13.48 -0.42
CA ARG A 167 -10.75 13.68 0.63
C ARG A 167 -10.77 15.12 1.10
N PHE A 168 -10.70 15.30 2.41
CA PHE A 168 -10.58 16.60 3.07
C PHE A 168 -9.33 16.62 3.93
N TYR A 169 -8.50 17.63 3.78
CA TYR A 169 -7.30 17.82 4.57
C TYR A 169 -7.39 19.09 5.40
N ILE A 170 -7.12 18.97 6.69
CA ILE A 170 -7.08 20.10 7.64
C ILE A 170 -5.62 20.40 7.99
N PRO A 171 -4.96 21.40 7.36
CA PRO A 171 -3.53 21.65 7.53
C PRO A 171 -3.12 21.96 8.96
N LYS A 172 -3.99 22.63 9.74
CA LYS A 172 -3.69 23.00 11.12
C LYS A 172 -3.39 21.79 12.02
N TYR A 173 -4.01 20.65 11.73
CA TYR A 173 -3.89 19.43 12.55
C TYR A 173 -3.19 18.30 11.79
N ASP A 174 -2.73 18.53 10.56
CA ASP A 174 -2.23 17.47 9.67
C ASP A 174 -3.15 16.26 9.62
N THR A 175 -4.44 16.51 9.53
CA THR A 175 -5.46 15.46 9.59
C THR A 175 -6.20 15.41 8.26
N GLU A 176 -6.32 14.22 7.72
CA GLU A 176 -7.03 13.90 6.49
C GLU A 176 -8.25 13.05 6.79
N PHE A 177 -9.37 13.37 6.17
CA PHE A 177 -10.60 12.59 6.17
C PHE A 177 -10.86 12.11 4.75
N GLN A 178 -11.14 10.83 4.60
CA GLN A 178 -11.49 10.23 3.33
C GLN A 178 -12.83 9.49 3.46
N ILE A 179 -13.70 9.66 2.49
CA ILE A 179 -14.92 8.88 2.34
C ILE A 179 -14.93 8.35 0.92
N ARG A 180 -15.07 7.05 0.77
CA ARG A 180 -15.19 6.40 -0.54
C ARG A 180 -16.30 5.36 -0.52
N GLY A 181 -16.92 5.15 -1.66
CA GLY A 181 -17.98 4.16 -1.81
C GLY A 181 -18.08 3.66 -3.22
N GLY A 182 -18.77 2.55 -3.38
CA GLY A 182 -18.98 1.88 -4.64
C GLY A 182 -18.87 0.37 -4.53
N ARG A 183 -18.48 -0.28 -5.62
CA ARG A 183 -18.31 -1.73 -5.73
C ARG A 183 -16.84 -2.09 -5.51
N PHE A 184 -16.58 -2.81 -4.43
CA PHE A 184 -15.24 -3.28 -4.05
C PHE A 184 -14.84 -4.56 -4.78
N LEU A 185 -13.64 -5.10 -4.45
CA LEU A 185 -13.03 -6.23 -5.14
C LEU A 185 -13.87 -7.51 -5.13
N TYR A 186 -14.56 -7.79 -4.05
CA TYR A 186 -15.36 -9.02 -3.90
C TYR A 186 -16.82 -8.84 -4.34
N GLU A 187 -17.07 -7.80 -5.17
CA GLU A 187 -18.39 -7.45 -5.70
C GLU A 187 -19.38 -6.94 -4.64
N ASP A 188 -18.87 -6.66 -3.47
CA ASP A 188 -19.58 -6.03 -2.38
C ASP A 188 -19.75 -4.53 -2.65
N ASN A 189 -20.96 -4.01 -2.43
CA ASN A 189 -21.23 -2.58 -2.50
C ASN A 189 -21.22 -1.99 -1.10
N GLY A 190 -20.58 -0.85 -0.95
CA GLY A 190 -20.49 -0.27 0.37
C GLY A 190 -19.83 1.08 0.43
N VAL A 191 -19.58 1.52 1.66
CA VAL A 191 -18.94 2.79 1.98
C VAL A 191 -17.85 2.55 3.01
N GLN A 192 -16.75 3.27 2.86
CA GLN A 192 -15.65 3.32 3.83
C GLN A 192 -15.35 4.78 4.17
N ALA A 193 -15.25 5.08 5.45
CA ALA A 193 -14.79 6.35 5.97
C ALA A 193 -13.50 6.16 6.74
N GLU A 194 -12.56 7.07 6.58
CA GLU A 194 -11.26 7.02 7.20
C GLU A 194 -10.85 8.39 7.72
N ALA A 195 -10.22 8.43 8.90
CA ALA A 195 -9.61 9.61 9.48
C ALA A 195 -8.14 9.30 9.76
N MET A 196 -7.23 10.06 9.16
CA MET A 196 -5.79 9.88 9.27
C MET A 196 -5.13 11.13 9.84
N ARG A 197 -4.21 10.95 10.76
CA ARG A 197 -3.33 12.02 11.23
C ARG A 197 -1.89 11.75 10.82
N HIS A 198 -1.32 12.72 10.12
CA HIS A 198 0.05 12.64 9.64
C HIS A 198 1.00 13.28 10.64
N PHE A 199 2.01 12.52 11.05
CA PHE A 199 3.14 12.99 11.85
C PHE A 199 4.38 12.99 10.97
N LYS A 200 5.48 13.58 11.46
CA LYS A 200 6.73 13.70 10.71
C LYS A 200 7.26 12.37 10.15
N HIS A 201 7.10 11.27 10.91
CA HIS A 201 7.65 9.97 10.56
C HIS A 201 6.63 8.84 10.61
N CYS A 202 5.39 9.13 10.89
CA CYS A 202 4.33 8.12 10.85
C CYS A 202 2.96 8.75 10.56
N THR A 203 2.06 7.94 10.05
CA THR A 203 0.64 8.25 9.90
C THR A 203 -0.15 7.24 10.71
N VAL A 204 -1.09 7.73 11.49
CA VAL A 204 -2.03 6.89 12.24
C VAL A 204 -3.43 7.20 11.77
N GLY A 205 -4.19 6.18 11.43
CA GLY A 205 -5.55 6.31 10.96
C GLY A 205 -6.49 5.33 11.63
N VAL A 206 -7.75 5.71 11.65
CA VAL A 206 -8.87 4.85 12.01
C VAL A 206 -9.85 4.82 10.84
N TYR A 207 -10.49 3.69 10.63
CA TYR A 207 -11.47 3.57 9.58
C TYR A 207 -12.70 2.80 10.06
N ALA A 208 -13.81 3.07 9.43
CA ALA A 208 -15.06 2.33 9.54
C ALA A 208 -15.60 2.07 8.15
N GLN A 209 -16.20 0.90 7.95
CA GLN A 209 -16.74 0.49 6.67
C GLN A 209 -18.04 -0.30 6.86
N TYR A 210 -18.89 -0.21 5.86
CA TYR A 210 -20.10 -1.02 5.74
C TYR A 210 -20.23 -1.52 4.31
N THR A 211 -20.46 -2.83 4.15
CA THR A 211 -20.76 -3.42 2.83
C THR A 211 -21.92 -4.40 2.94
N ASP A 212 -22.61 -4.59 1.83
CA ASP A 212 -23.76 -5.50 1.73
C ASP A 212 -23.40 -6.96 2.01
N VAL A 213 -22.16 -7.37 1.70
CA VAL A 213 -21.67 -8.75 1.91
C VAL A 213 -20.88 -8.87 3.21
N GLY A 214 -20.01 -7.90 3.51
CA GLY A 214 -19.10 -7.95 4.66
C GLY A 214 -19.70 -7.39 5.96
N GLY A 215 -20.83 -6.68 5.88
CA GLY A 215 -21.43 -5.98 7.02
C GLY A 215 -20.58 -4.83 7.53
N GLU A 216 -20.70 -4.54 8.80
CA GLU A 216 -19.95 -3.51 9.50
C GLU A 216 -18.56 -4.02 9.87
N ASN A 217 -17.54 -3.21 9.68
CA ASN A 217 -16.19 -3.47 10.13
C ASN A 217 -15.46 -2.16 10.38
N GLY A 218 -14.37 -2.22 11.11
CA GLY A 218 -13.53 -1.07 11.37
C GLY A 218 -12.16 -1.49 11.86
N GLY A 219 -11.32 -0.50 12.08
CA GLY A 219 -9.99 -0.77 12.54
C GLY A 219 -9.11 0.46 12.59
N PHE A 220 -7.83 0.21 12.72
CA PHE A 220 -6.82 1.25 12.65
C PHE A 220 -5.66 0.84 11.74
N LYS A 221 -4.95 1.82 11.24
CA LYS A 221 -3.71 1.63 10.50
C LYS A 221 -2.60 2.51 11.05
N VAL A 222 -1.39 2.00 10.98
CA VAL A 222 -0.17 2.73 11.30
C VAL A 222 0.79 2.57 10.13
N VAL A 223 1.23 3.68 9.58
CA VAL A 223 2.25 3.72 8.53
C VAL A 223 3.47 4.42 9.09
N VAL A 224 4.58 3.72 9.16
CA VAL A 224 5.86 4.25 9.62
C VAL A 224 6.73 4.55 8.41
N MET A 225 7.16 5.80 8.25
CA MET A 225 8.08 6.20 7.19
C MET A 225 9.49 5.75 7.53
N ILE A 226 10.10 4.98 6.64
CA ILE A 226 11.47 4.49 6.82
C ILE A 226 12.43 5.57 6.32
N PRO A 227 13.44 5.98 7.12
CA PRO A 227 14.46 6.92 6.68
C PRO A 227 15.15 6.43 5.41
N GLN A 228 15.17 7.26 4.38
CA GLN A 228 15.70 6.91 3.08
C GLN A 228 17.22 7.08 3.04
N VAL A 229 17.94 5.99 3.26
CA VAL A 229 19.37 5.89 2.95
C VAL A 229 19.50 5.34 1.55
N LYS A 230 19.96 6.17 0.62
CA LYS A 230 20.09 5.82 -0.79
C LYS A 230 21.56 5.58 -1.14
N ALA A 231 21.85 4.38 -1.62
CA ALA A 231 23.16 4.04 -2.15
C ALA A 231 23.06 3.77 -3.66
N GLY A 232 24.00 4.26 -4.45
CA GLY A 232 23.99 4.03 -5.89
C GLY A 232 24.31 5.26 -6.72
N ASN A 233 23.86 5.26 -7.95
CA ASN A 233 24.11 6.30 -8.94
C ASN A 233 22.83 6.66 -9.71
N LYS A 234 22.94 7.59 -10.70
CA LYS A 234 21.80 8.00 -11.53
C LYS A 234 21.13 6.85 -12.32
N LYS A 235 21.80 5.71 -12.52
CA LYS A 235 21.25 4.58 -13.25
C LYS A 235 20.52 3.60 -12.29
N VAL A 236 21.14 3.28 -11.16
CA VAL A 236 20.63 2.31 -10.19
C VAL A 236 20.76 2.89 -8.79
N CYS A 237 19.67 2.84 -8.04
CA CYS A 237 19.60 3.22 -6.64
C CYS A 237 19.16 2.03 -5.80
N ILE A 238 19.83 1.79 -4.69
CA ILE A 238 19.43 0.80 -3.68
C ILE A 238 18.97 1.56 -2.45
N ARG A 239 17.78 1.24 -1.95
CA ARG A 239 17.19 1.92 -0.80
C ARG A 239 16.33 0.97 0.05
N PRO A 240 16.04 1.27 1.31
CA PRO A 240 14.94 0.61 2.01
C PRO A 240 13.60 0.97 1.36
N ALA A 241 12.56 0.20 1.64
CA ALA A 241 11.19 0.59 1.30
C ALA A 241 10.85 1.95 1.93
N SER A 242 9.96 2.70 1.31
CA SER A 242 9.58 4.05 1.77
C SER A 242 8.84 4.01 3.11
N ASN A 243 8.12 2.94 3.37
CA ASN A 243 7.29 2.81 4.56
C ASN A 243 7.14 1.35 4.99
N PHE A 244 6.72 1.18 6.24
CA PHE A 244 6.22 -0.07 6.81
C PHE A 244 4.80 0.18 7.32
N ARG A 245 3.91 -0.75 7.04
CA ARG A 245 2.48 -0.60 7.32
C ARG A 245 1.97 -1.72 8.19
N LEU A 246 1.10 -1.35 9.12
CA LEU A 246 0.34 -2.27 9.94
C LEU A 246 -1.13 -1.82 9.90
N THR A 247 -2.01 -2.74 9.55
CA THR A 247 -3.46 -2.51 9.55
C THR A 247 -4.12 -3.53 10.48
N TYR A 248 -4.98 -3.07 11.35
CA TYR A 248 -5.79 -3.88 12.25
C TYR A 248 -7.27 -3.80 11.86
N ASN A 249 -7.92 -4.95 11.74
CA ASN A 249 -9.36 -5.07 11.51
C ASN A 249 -10.03 -5.66 12.77
N ILE A 250 -11.07 -5.02 13.24
CA ILE A 250 -11.79 -5.45 14.47
C ILE A 250 -12.43 -6.83 14.26
N GLU A 251 -12.98 -7.08 13.09
CA GLU A 251 -13.64 -8.35 12.76
C GLU A 251 -12.75 -9.30 11.92
N GLY A 252 -11.44 -9.20 12.08
CA GLY A 252 -10.50 -10.12 11.46
C GLY A 252 -10.50 -10.01 9.93
N GLN A 253 -10.67 -11.15 9.25
CA GLN A 253 -10.52 -11.24 7.79
C GLN A 253 -11.84 -11.15 7.01
N ARG A 254 -12.86 -10.46 7.48
CA ARG A 254 -14.05 -10.25 6.66
C ARG A 254 -13.71 -9.65 5.30
N MET A 255 -14.35 -10.15 4.26
CA MET A 255 -14.05 -9.82 2.87
C MET A 255 -14.57 -8.45 2.43
N GLY A 256 -15.18 -7.65 3.28
CA GLY A 256 -15.79 -6.38 2.90
C GLY A 256 -14.79 -5.25 2.63
N ALA A 257 -15.14 -4.37 1.71
CA ALA A 257 -14.46 -3.11 1.37
C ALA A 257 -12.95 -3.24 1.07
N LYS A 258 -12.54 -4.33 0.43
CA LYS A 258 -11.14 -4.55 0.06
C LYS A 258 -10.86 -4.09 -1.35
N MET A 259 -9.66 -3.55 -1.55
CA MET A 259 -9.06 -3.27 -2.85
C MET A 259 -7.63 -3.81 -2.89
N TYR A 260 -7.13 -4.01 -4.08
CA TYR A 260 -5.77 -4.51 -4.32
C TYR A 260 -4.79 -3.35 -4.56
N PRO A 261 -3.56 -3.43 -4.06
CA PRO A 261 -2.53 -2.46 -4.38
C PRO A 261 -2.01 -2.66 -5.82
N THR A 262 -1.70 -1.56 -6.49
CA THR A 262 -1.13 -1.53 -7.85
C THR A 262 0.31 -1.04 -7.87
N ASP A 263 0.87 -0.72 -6.71
CA ASP A 263 2.27 -0.35 -6.51
C ASP A 263 2.80 -1.07 -5.25
N PRO A 264 4.04 -1.61 -5.25
CA PRO A 264 4.60 -2.33 -4.11
C PRO A 264 4.69 -1.55 -2.80
N GLU A 265 4.73 -0.22 -2.88
CA GLU A 265 4.79 0.65 -1.71
C GLU A 265 3.45 1.35 -1.42
N GLU A 266 2.39 0.95 -2.13
CA GLU A 266 1.03 1.44 -1.97
C GLU A 266 0.30 0.68 -0.84
N ASN A 267 -0.54 1.36 -0.07
CA ASN A 267 -1.37 0.74 0.95
C ASN A 267 -2.60 0.07 0.33
N GLU A 268 -2.97 -1.11 0.80
CA GLU A 268 -4.18 -1.83 0.37
C GLU A 268 -5.46 -1.01 0.51
N GLN A 269 -5.51 -0.12 1.51
CA GLN A 269 -6.68 0.72 1.79
C GLN A 269 -6.65 2.04 1.05
N ASP A 270 -5.47 2.57 0.79
CA ASP A 270 -5.36 3.86 0.14
C ASP A 270 -5.54 3.77 -1.36
N GLY A 271 -5.15 2.69 -1.99
CA GLY A 271 -5.35 2.41 -3.41
C GLY A 271 -5.00 3.54 -4.40
N TRP A 272 -4.35 4.59 -3.93
CA TRP A 272 -4.24 5.88 -4.57
C TRP A 272 -2.85 6.14 -5.12
N PHE A 273 -2.75 7.18 -5.91
CA PHE A 273 -1.49 7.67 -6.42
C PHE A 273 -0.53 8.00 -5.28
N ASP A 274 0.65 7.45 -5.31
CA ASP A 274 1.78 7.91 -4.52
C ASP A 274 2.60 8.91 -5.35
N SER A 275 2.00 10.01 -5.80
CA SER A 275 2.76 11.08 -6.42
C SER A 275 3.05 12.17 -5.40
N GLU A 276 4.25 12.76 -5.49
CA GLU A 276 4.68 13.85 -4.61
C GLU A 276 3.73 15.04 -4.59
N GLU A 277 2.98 15.22 -5.66
CA GLU A 277 2.05 16.33 -5.83
C GLU A 277 0.68 16.06 -5.21
N MET A 278 0.37 14.79 -4.85
CA MET A 278 -0.94 14.35 -4.38
C MET A 278 -0.97 13.97 -2.91
N THR A 279 0.18 13.62 -2.32
CA THR A 279 0.26 13.30 -0.91
C THR A 279 0.22 14.57 -0.08
N TRP A 280 -0.90 14.81 0.56
CA TRP A 280 -1.03 15.86 1.56
C TRP A 280 -0.35 15.41 2.85
N GLY A 281 0.68 16.11 3.28
CA GLY A 281 1.29 15.90 4.58
C GLY A 281 2.20 14.68 4.76
N ALA A 282 2.19 13.70 3.88
CA ALA A 282 3.04 12.52 3.98
C ALA A 282 4.53 12.82 3.73
N LYS A 283 4.85 13.96 3.16
CA LYS A 283 6.23 14.42 3.01
C LYS A 283 6.50 15.54 3.99
N GLY A 284 7.36 15.27 4.92
CA GLY A 284 7.93 16.23 5.84
C GLY A 284 8.73 17.36 5.17
N GLY A 285 8.26 17.81 4.04
CA GLY A 285 8.62 19.04 3.35
C GLY A 285 7.58 20.09 3.67
N ARG A 286 7.59 20.56 4.89
CA ARG A 286 6.98 21.84 5.22
C ARG A 286 7.98 22.94 4.91
N PRO A 287 7.47 24.11 4.46
CA PRO A 287 8.30 25.30 4.37
C PRO A 287 8.91 25.66 5.72
#